data_6535e2abe3f9d4b47ceff4fbeb773d4a
#
_entry.id   6535e2abe3f9d4b47ceff4fbeb773d4a
#
_cell.length_a   1.000
_cell.length_b   1.000
_cell.length_c   1.000
_cell.angle_alpha   90.00
_cell.angle_beta   90.00
_cell.angle_gamma   90.00
#
_symmetry.space_group_name_H-M   'P 1'
#
loop_
_entity.id
_entity.type
_entity.pdbx_description
1 polymer ?
#
loop_
_entity_poly.entity_id
_entity_poly.type
_entity_poly.pdbx_seq_one_letter_code
_entity_poly.pdbx_strand_id
1 'polypeptide(L)'
;MTILRKITAVIVSILLPFFLLMTAIRLVFQPVFLQVEYNAPGFPEDPYGFTVEDRLKWGGISLDYLFNNAGISFLADQRLPDGAPLYNERELGHMLDVKNLVQLMLKVWLGLFVMLALGLIWAWRGDWVPEFGRAYARGGWLTLGIIGAILIAIVVSFDWLFTAFHRI
;
A
#
# COMPACT_ATOMS: atom_id res chain seq x y z
N MET A 1 -5.48 -35.53 0.11
CA MET A 1 -5.46 -34.30 0.97
C MET A 1 -6.52 -34.41 2.06
N THR A 2 -6.14 -34.14 3.31
CA THR A 2 -7.11 -34.01 4.41
C THR A 2 -8.01 -32.78 4.20
N ILE A 3 -9.19 -32.74 4.82
CA ILE A 3 -10.12 -31.63 4.76
C ILE A 3 -9.42 -30.32 5.18
N LEU A 4 -8.62 -30.37 6.25
CA LEU A 4 -7.88 -29.21 6.75
C LEU A 4 -6.93 -28.62 5.69
N ARG A 5 -6.16 -29.45 4.99
CA ARG A 5 -5.27 -29.00 3.90
C ARG A 5 -6.03 -28.34 2.74
N LYS A 6 -7.22 -28.85 2.41
CA LYS A 6 -8.09 -28.25 1.38
C LYS A 6 -8.57 -26.86 1.82
N ILE A 7 -9.04 -26.72 3.06
CA ILE A 7 -9.49 -25.44 3.62
C ILE A 7 -8.34 -24.44 3.60
N THR A 8 -7.16 -24.83 4.10
CA THR A 8 -5.98 -23.94 4.10
C THR A 8 -5.60 -23.52 2.68
N ALA A 9 -5.62 -24.41 1.70
CA ALA A 9 -5.34 -24.09 0.32
C ALA A 9 -6.33 -23.05 -0.27
N VAL A 10 -7.61 -23.13 0.07
CA VAL A 10 -8.63 -22.15 -0.31
C VAL A 10 -8.35 -20.80 0.36
N ILE A 11 -8.11 -20.79 1.67
CA ILE A 11 -7.79 -19.59 2.44
C ILE A 11 -6.57 -18.89 1.86
N VAL A 12 -5.48 -19.61 1.61
CA VAL A 12 -4.26 -19.07 0.99
C VAL A 12 -4.57 -18.43 -0.38
N SER A 13 -5.35 -19.13 -1.23
CA SER A 13 -5.70 -18.59 -2.56
C SER A 13 -6.50 -17.29 -2.49
N ILE A 14 -7.38 -17.13 -1.48
CA ILE A 14 -8.20 -15.92 -1.29
C ILE A 14 -7.40 -14.78 -0.66
N LEU A 15 -6.53 -15.08 0.31
CA LEU A 15 -5.81 -14.06 1.07
C LEU A 15 -4.54 -13.56 0.36
N LEU A 16 -3.98 -14.36 -0.56
CA LEU A 16 -2.77 -13.97 -1.29
C LEU A 16 -2.92 -12.66 -2.08
N PRO A 17 -4.02 -12.38 -2.80
CA PRO A 17 -4.22 -11.08 -3.45
C PRO A 17 -4.08 -9.89 -2.51
N PHE A 18 -4.68 -9.95 -1.33
CA PHE A 18 -4.58 -8.88 -0.32
C PHE A 18 -3.14 -8.70 0.15
N PHE A 19 -2.44 -9.79 0.42
CA PHE A 19 -1.03 -9.74 0.80
C PHE A 19 -0.16 -9.12 -0.31
N LEU A 20 -0.35 -9.52 -1.56
CA LEU A 20 0.42 -8.99 -2.69
C LEU A 20 0.13 -7.51 -2.95
N LEU A 21 -1.15 -7.09 -2.90
CA LEU A 21 -1.53 -5.68 -3.05
C LEU A 21 -0.95 -4.82 -1.92
N MET A 22 -1.06 -5.26 -0.67
CA MET A 22 -0.46 -4.54 0.47
C MET A 22 1.07 -4.50 0.37
N THR A 23 1.71 -5.55 -0.16
CA THR A 23 3.16 -5.56 -0.43
C THR A 23 3.52 -4.53 -1.51
N ALA A 24 2.75 -4.45 -2.60
CA ALA A 24 2.97 -3.45 -3.64
C ALA A 24 2.83 -2.02 -3.09
N ILE A 25 1.78 -1.74 -2.32
CA ILE A 25 1.59 -0.44 -1.64
C ILE A 25 2.79 -0.14 -0.72
N ARG A 26 3.24 -1.12 0.07
CA ARG A 26 4.38 -0.95 0.97
C ARG A 26 5.68 -0.64 0.23
N LEU A 27 5.86 -1.16 -0.98
CA LEU A 27 7.02 -0.88 -1.83
C LEU A 27 6.96 0.53 -2.43
N VAL A 28 5.77 1.01 -2.78
CA VAL A 28 5.57 2.39 -3.27
C VAL A 28 5.82 3.41 -2.15
N PHE A 29 5.44 3.10 -0.91
CA PHE A 29 5.73 3.95 0.26
C PHE A 29 7.18 3.80 0.73
N GLN A 30 8.15 4.04 -0.16
CA GLN A 30 9.59 4.08 0.15
C GLN A 30 10.19 5.40 -0.34
N PRO A 31 11.17 5.99 0.38
CA PRO A 31 11.84 7.21 -0.07
C PRO A 31 12.45 7.09 -1.47
N VAL A 32 12.93 5.90 -1.83
CA VAL A 32 13.49 5.65 -3.17
C VAL A 32 12.44 5.81 -4.27
N PHE A 33 11.18 5.48 -3.99
CA PHE A 33 10.10 5.68 -4.95
C PHE A 33 9.87 7.17 -5.23
N LEU A 34 9.84 8.02 -4.19
CA LEU A 34 9.74 9.47 -4.36
C LEU A 34 10.89 10.00 -5.23
N GLN A 35 12.12 9.52 -4.99
CA GLN A 35 13.28 9.94 -5.79
C GLN A 35 13.14 9.54 -7.27
N VAL A 36 12.71 8.32 -7.54
CA VAL A 36 12.52 7.83 -8.91
C VAL A 36 11.42 8.60 -9.61
N GLU A 37 10.28 8.80 -8.93
CA GLU A 37 9.09 9.46 -9.50
C GLU A 37 9.35 10.94 -9.79
N TYR A 38 9.84 11.70 -8.83
CA TYR A 38 10.07 13.14 -9.00
C TYR A 38 11.22 13.48 -9.95
N ASN A 39 12.13 12.54 -10.23
CA ASN A 39 13.20 12.71 -11.23
C ASN A 39 12.86 12.04 -12.56
N ALA A 40 11.66 11.47 -12.74
CA ALA A 40 11.27 10.82 -13.97
C ALA A 40 11.17 11.82 -15.13
N PRO A 41 11.65 11.48 -16.34
CA PRO A 41 11.51 12.33 -17.51
C PRO A 41 10.03 12.66 -17.78
N GLY A 42 9.70 13.95 -17.90
CA GLY A 42 8.34 14.40 -18.16
C GLY A 42 7.44 14.49 -16.91
N PHE A 43 8.00 14.31 -15.70
CA PHE A 43 7.24 14.60 -14.49
C PHE A 43 6.83 16.07 -14.46
N PRO A 44 5.54 16.41 -14.24
CA PRO A 44 5.04 17.77 -14.38
C PRO A 44 5.64 18.71 -13.32
N GLU A 45 5.81 19.98 -13.70
CA GLU A 45 6.16 21.05 -12.77
C GLU A 45 5.07 21.23 -11.71
N ASP A 46 5.47 21.69 -10.52
CA ASP A 46 4.53 21.93 -9.43
C ASP A 46 3.76 23.24 -9.66
N PRO A 47 2.42 23.24 -9.60
CA PRO A 47 1.62 24.45 -9.83
C PRO A 47 1.79 25.51 -8.72
N TYR A 48 2.35 25.14 -7.56
CA TYR A 48 2.63 26.02 -6.43
C TYR A 48 4.08 26.48 -6.38
N GLY A 49 4.91 26.03 -7.32
CA GLY A 49 6.31 26.47 -7.45
C GLY A 49 7.31 25.68 -6.60
N PHE A 50 6.93 24.55 -6.02
CA PHE A 50 7.88 23.68 -5.33
C PHE A 50 8.88 23.06 -6.31
N THR A 51 10.16 23.17 -5.98
CA THR A 51 11.23 22.49 -6.71
C THR A 51 11.17 20.99 -6.48
N VAL A 52 11.91 20.20 -7.28
CA VAL A 52 12.06 18.75 -7.04
C VAL A 52 12.66 18.49 -5.65
N GLU A 53 13.60 19.33 -5.22
CA GLU A 53 14.21 19.22 -3.89
C GLU A 53 13.21 19.50 -2.77
N ASP A 54 12.35 20.51 -2.91
CA ASP A 54 11.27 20.79 -1.96
C ASP A 54 10.29 19.61 -1.86
N ARG A 55 9.88 19.06 -3.01
CA ARG A 55 8.97 17.90 -3.06
C ARG A 55 9.58 16.67 -2.39
N LEU A 56 10.86 16.40 -2.64
CA LEU A 56 11.57 15.29 -1.97
C LEU A 56 11.67 15.51 -0.47
N LYS A 57 11.95 16.74 -0.03
CA LYS A 57 12.01 17.10 1.37
C LYS A 57 10.66 16.93 2.07
N TRP A 58 9.64 17.60 1.56
CA TRP A 58 8.32 17.62 2.20
C TRP A 58 7.57 16.29 2.04
N GLY A 59 7.71 15.64 0.88
CA GLY A 59 7.20 14.30 0.65
C GLY A 59 7.87 13.25 1.54
N GLY A 60 9.19 13.39 1.77
CA GLY A 60 9.93 12.54 2.71
C GLY A 60 9.43 12.67 4.14
N ILE A 61 9.21 13.90 4.62
CA ILE A 61 8.66 14.17 5.96
C ILE A 61 7.24 13.59 6.09
N SER A 62 6.40 13.77 5.07
CA SER A 62 5.05 13.20 5.05
C SER A 62 5.10 11.67 5.12
N LEU A 63 6.00 11.06 4.35
CA LEU A 63 6.19 9.62 4.33
C LEU A 63 6.68 9.11 5.71
N ASP A 64 7.67 9.76 6.30
CA ASP A 64 8.19 9.42 7.63
C ASP A 64 7.09 9.46 8.69
N TYR A 65 6.22 10.46 8.62
CA TYR A 65 5.08 10.57 9.53
C TYR A 65 4.17 9.34 9.48
N LEU A 66 3.89 8.79 8.30
CA LEU A 66 3.00 7.63 8.16
C LEU A 66 3.54 6.38 8.85
N PHE A 67 4.88 6.26 8.95
CA PHE A 67 5.53 5.04 9.47
C PHE A 67 6.15 5.19 10.85
N ASN A 68 6.26 6.42 11.39
CA ASN A 68 6.75 6.64 12.75
C ASN A 68 5.64 6.60 13.79
N ASN A 69 5.99 6.74 15.08
CA ASN A 69 5.04 6.78 16.19
C ASN A 69 4.74 8.22 16.67
N ALA A 70 5.18 9.25 15.92
CA ALA A 70 4.95 10.64 16.31
C ALA A 70 3.47 11.04 16.19
N GLY A 71 3.02 11.97 17.02
CA GLY A 71 1.72 12.61 16.91
C GLY A 71 1.64 13.59 15.74
N ILE A 72 0.47 14.18 15.53
CA ILE A 72 0.21 15.12 14.43
C ILE A 72 1.10 16.37 14.47
N SER A 73 1.62 16.76 15.63
CA SER A 73 2.56 17.86 15.79
C SER A 73 3.81 17.70 14.92
N PHE A 74 4.22 16.45 14.61
CA PHE A 74 5.33 16.18 13.70
C PHE A 74 5.16 16.88 12.34
N LEU A 75 3.93 16.96 11.82
CA LEU A 75 3.60 17.69 10.60
C LEU A 75 3.16 19.13 10.89
N ALA A 76 2.38 19.35 11.95
CA ALA A 76 1.83 20.66 12.29
C ALA A 76 2.91 21.71 12.60
N ASP A 77 4.09 21.27 13.04
CA ASP A 77 5.22 22.17 13.34
C ASP A 77 6.10 22.48 12.12
N GLN A 78 5.83 21.86 10.95
CA GLN A 78 6.57 22.16 9.73
C GLN A 78 6.24 23.55 9.19
N ARG A 79 7.27 24.26 8.76
CA ARG A 79 7.16 25.63 8.24
C ARG A 79 7.83 25.77 6.88
N LEU A 80 7.23 26.56 6.01
CA LEU A 80 7.83 27.02 4.77
C LEU A 80 8.98 28.01 5.07
N PRO A 81 9.85 28.31 4.10
CA PRO A 81 10.96 29.26 4.28
C PRO A 81 10.52 30.68 4.73
N ASP A 82 9.31 31.07 4.39
CA ASP A 82 8.69 32.35 4.79
C ASP A 82 8.05 32.32 6.21
N GLY A 83 8.11 31.16 6.90
CA GLY A 83 7.53 30.95 8.23
C GLY A 83 6.07 30.52 8.23
N ALA A 84 5.40 30.46 7.07
CA ALA A 84 4.03 30.00 6.98
C ALA A 84 3.91 28.49 7.32
N PRO A 85 2.78 28.03 7.88
CA PRO A 85 2.54 26.59 8.07
C PRO A 85 2.59 25.84 6.75
N LEU A 86 3.27 24.68 6.74
CA LEU A 86 3.32 23.83 5.54
C LEU A 86 1.96 23.14 5.27
N TYR A 87 1.24 22.79 6.33
CA TYR A 87 -0.07 22.13 6.26
C TYR A 87 -1.15 22.97 6.92
N ASN A 88 -2.34 22.97 6.34
CA ASN A 88 -3.55 23.49 6.96
C ASN A 88 -4.23 22.43 7.84
N GLU A 89 -5.25 22.81 8.62
CA GLU A 89 -5.95 21.90 9.54
C GLU A 89 -6.63 20.72 8.84
N ARG A 90 -7.19 20.95 7.64
CA ARG A 90 -7.83 19.89 6.86
C ARG A 90 -6.83 18.85 6.39
N GLU A 91 -5.66 19.29 5.92
CA GLU A 91 -4.57 18.43 5.50
C GLU A 91 -4.00 17.62 6.67
N LEU A 92 -3.84 18.25 7.83
CA LEU A 92 -3.40 17.57 9.04
C LEU A 92 -4.40 16.50 9.47
N GLY A 93 -5.70 16.81 9.45
CA GLY A 93 -6.76 15.82 9.73
C GLY A 93 -6.70 14.63 8.77
N HIS A 94 -6.60 14.92 7.46
CA HIS A 94 -6.46 13.87 6.44
C HIS A 94 -5.21 13.01 6.67
N MET A 95 -4.06 13.63 6.95
CA MET A 95 -2.81 12.89 7.20
C MET A 95 -2.88 12.00 8.44
N LEU A 96 -3.64 12.40 9.47
CA LEU A 96 -3.89 11.55 10.63
C LEU A 96 -4.72 10.31 10.26
N ASP A 97 -5.77 10.49 9.46
CA ASP A 97 -6.62 9.39 9.00
C ASP A 97 -5.83 8.42 8.11
N VAL A 98 -5.03 8.95 7.17
CA VAL A 98 -4.14 8.15 6.32
C VAL A 98 -3.13 7.37 7.15
N LYS A 99 -2.51 7.99 8.16
CA LYS A 99 -1.59 7.31 9.07
C LYS A 99 -2.25 6.13 9.79
N ASN A 100 -3.44 6.35 10.34
CA ASN A 100 -4.18 5.30 11.04
C ASN A 100 -4.47 4.12 10.10
N LEU A 101 -4.90 4.41 8.88
CA LEU A 101 -5.13 3.39 7.85
C LEU A 101 -3.86 2.64 7.48
N VAL A 102 -2.76 3.35 7.20
CA VAL A 102 -1.45 2.75 6.85
C VAL A 102 -0.95 1.84 7.97
N GLN A 103 -1.03 2.30 9.23
CA GLN A 103 -0.59 1.49 10.36
C GLN A 103 -1.46 0.25 10.59
N LEU A 104 -2.78 0.35 10.37
CA LEU A 104 -3.67 -0.81 10.37
C LEU A 104 -3.29 -1.80 9.25
N MET A 105 -3.09 -1.29 8.03
CA MET A 105 -2.66 -2.11 6.88
C MET A 105 -1.34 -2.84 7.14
N LEU A 106 -0.36 -2.19 7.79
CA LEU A 106 0.91 -2.82 8.15
C LEU A 106 0.72 -3.98 9.13
N LYS A 107 -0.15 -3.83 10.12
CA LYS A 107 -0.47 -4.91 11.08
C LYS A 107 -1.15 -6.10 10.38
N VAL A 108 -2.12 -5.82 9.51
CA VAL A 108 -2.78 -6.85 8.70
C VAL A 108 -1.79 -7.53 7.76
N TRP A 109 -0.96 -6.77 7.05
CA TRP A 109 0.08 -7.29 6.18
C TRP A 109 1.06 -8.23 6.90
N LEU A 110 1.53 -7.81 8.08
CA LEU A 110 2.41 -8.65 8.92
C LEU A 110 1.70 -9.94 9.37
N GLY A 111 0.44 -9.83 9.77
CA GLY A 111 -0.39 -11.00 10.14
C GLY A 111 -0.53 -11.98 8.97
N LEU A 112 -0.81 -11.48 7.76
CA LEU A 112 -0.88 -12.29 6.55
C LEU A 112 0.48 -12.93 6.21
N PHE A 113 1.57 -12.17 6.32
CA PHE A 113 2.93 -12.70 6.10
C PHE A 113 3.23 -13.87 7.04
N VAL A 114 2.98 -13.69 8.34
CA VAL A 114 3.22 -14.74 9.35
C VAL A 114 2.34 -15.97 9.06
N MET A 115 1.07 -15.76 8.74
CA MET A 115 0.14 -16.86 8.43
C MET A 115 0.58 -17.64 7.19
N LEU A 116 0.99 -16.94 6.12
CA LEU A 116 1.48 -17.58 4.89
C LEU A 116 2.80 -18.33 5.12
N ALA A 117 3.71 -17.76 5.93
CA ALA A 117 4.98 -18.40 6.29
C ALA A 117 4.75 -19.66 7.13
N LEU A 118 3.87 -19.62 8.14
CA LEU A 118 3.51 -20.77 8.94
C LEU A 118 2.80 -21.85 8.10
N GLY A 119 1.94 -21.44 7.17
CA GLY A 119 1.31 -22.34 6.20
C GLY A 119 2.32 -23.07 5.33
N LEU A 120 3.35 -22.36 4.84
CA LEU A 120 4.44 -22.95 4.06
C LEU A 120 5.28 -23.94 4.88
N ILE A 121 5.64 -23.56 6.13
CA ILE A 121 6.37 -24.46 7.05
C ILE A 121 5.57 -25.72 7.32
N TRP A 122 4.26 -25.60 7.55
CA TRP A 122 3.38 -26.75 7.75
C TRP A 122 3.27 -27.60 6.49
N ALA A 123 3.18 -26.99 5.31
CA ALA A 123 3.17 -27.69 4.04
C ALA A 123 4.46 -28.49 3.82
N TRP A 124 5.60 -27.89 4.15
CA TRP A 124 6.92 -28.52 4.04
C TRP A 124 7.07 -29.70 4.99
N ARG A 125 6.69 -29.53 6.27
CA ARG A 125 6.77 -30.61 7.27
C ARG A 125 5.75 -31.73 7.05
N GLY A 126 4.68 -31.44 6.35
CA GLY A 126 3.59 -32.39 6.07
C GLY A 126 3.61 -32.99 4.67
N ASP A 127 4.69 -32.78 3.90
CA ASP A 127 4.88 -33.29 2.54
C ASP A 127 3.73 -32.99 1.57
N TRP A 128 3.21 -31.72 1.62
CA TRP A 128 2.16 -31.25 0.72
C TRP A 128 2.48 -29.88 0.08
N VAL A 129 3.78 -29.55 -0.06
CA VAL A 129 4.26 -28.33 -0.73
C VAL A 129 3.70 -28.16 -2.15
N PRO A 130 3.58 -29.22 -2.99
CA PRO A 130 3.01 -29.04 -4.33
C PRO A 130 1.57 -28.53 -4.33
N GLU A 131 0.75 -28.97 -3.36
CA GLU A 131 -0.64 -28.52 -3.20
C GLU A 131 -0.68 -27.06 -2.72
N PHE A 132 0.17 -26.71 -1.78
CA PHE A 132 0.33 -25.36 -1.28
C PHE A 132 0.79 -24.41 -2.39
N GLY A 133 1.77 -24.83 -3.21
CA GLY A 133 2.23 -24.09 -4.39
C GLY A 133 1.10 -23.84 -5.42
N ARG A 134 0.22 -24.85 -5.65
CA ARG A 134 -0.97 -24.64 -6.48
C ARG A 134 -1.95 -23.63 -5.88
N ALA A 135 -2.06 -23.55 -4.56
CA ALA A 135 -2.88 -22.52 -3.90
C ALA A 135 -2.29 -21.12 -4.10
N TYR A 136 -0.98 -20.99 -3.97
CA TYR A 136 -0.26 -19.73 -4.30
C TYR A 136 -0.46 -19.33 -5.75
N ALA A 137 -0.30 -20.25 -6.70
CA ALA A 137 -0.50 -19.96 -8.12
C ALA A 137 -1.93 -19.48 -8.39
N ARG A 138 -2.95 -20.12 -7.80
CA ARG A 138 -4.35 -19.68 -7.92
C ARG A 138 -4.58 -18.28 -7.36
N GLY A 139 -4.00 -17.99 -6.17
CA GLY A 139 -4.05 -16.65 -5.59
C GLY A 139 -3.34 -15.60 -6.45
N GLY A 140 -2.19 -15.95 -7.05
CA GLY A 140 -1.48 -15.09 -8.00
C GLY A 140 -2.33 -14.78 -9.24
N TRP A 141 -2.96 -15.80 -9.86
CA TRP A 141 -3.87 -15.58 -10.98
C TRP A 141 -5.09 -14.74 -10.60
N LEU A 142 -5.64 -14.94 -9.40
CA LEU A 142 -6.72 -14.13 -8.88
C LEU A 142 -6.27 -12.67 -8.71
N THR A 143 -5.05 -12.42 -8.23
CA THR A 143 -4.47 -11.07 -8.13
C THR A 143 -4.39 -10.41 -9.50
N LEU A 144 -3.85 -11.10 -10.51
CA LEU A 144 -3.77 -10.57 -11.88
C LEU A 144 -5.16 -10.29 -12.46
N GLY A 145 -6.13 -11.15 -12.18
CA GLY A 145 -7.52 -10.95 -12.59
C GLY A 145 -8.14 -9.69 -11.94
N ILE A 146 -7.91 -9.47 -10.65
CA ILE A 146 -8.37 -8.26 -9.93
C ILE A 146 -7.72 -7.00 -10.52
N ILE A 147 -6.39 -7.01 -10.70
CA ILE A 147 -5.67 -5.88 -11.29
C ILE A 147 -6.18 -5.59 -12.70
N GLY A 148 -6.33 -6.63 -13.53
CA GLY A 148 -6.87 -6.48 -14.88
C GLY A 148 -8.28 -5.90 -14.89
N ALA A 149 -9.16 -6.36 -13.99
CA ALA A 149 -10.52 -5.83 -13.86
C ALA A 149 -10.52 -4.34 -13.44
N ILE A 150 -9.66 -3.96 -12.50
CA ILE A 150 -9.49 -2.56 -12.07
C ILE A 150 -8.98 -1.69 -13.23
N LEU A 151 -7.97 -2.14 -13.97
CA LEU A 151 -7.45 -1.42 -15.14
C LEU A 151 -8.52 -1.22 -16.21
N ILE A 152 -9.29 -2.25 -16.51
CA ILE A 152 -10.41 -2.14 -17.45
C ILE A 152 -11.44 -1.14 -16.93
N ALA A 153 -11.81 -1.19 -15.65
CA ALA A 153 -12.75 -0.26 -15.05
C ALA A 153 -12.26 1.20 -15.12
N ILE A 154 -10.96 1.45 -14.90
CA ILE A 154 -10.36 2.77 -15.06
C ILE A 154 -10.49 3.27 -16.50
N VAL A 155 -10.15 2.43 -17.48
CA VAL A 155 -10.22 2.81 -18.90
C VAL A 155 -11.67 3.08 -19.37
N VAL A 156 -12.62 2.27 -18.88
CA VAL A 156 -14.04 2.36 -19.32
C VAL A 156 -14.78 3.49 -18.60
N SER A 157 -14.50 3.76 -17.34
CA SER A 157 -15.29 4.72 -16.55
C SER A 157 -14.51 5.26 -15.34
N PHE A 158 -13.45 6.02 -15.61
CA PHE A 158 -12.63 6.63 -14.56
C PHE A 158 -13.47 7.50 -13.59
N ASP A 159 -14.34 8.36 -14.13
CA ASP A 159 -15.14 9.29 -13.32
C ASP A 159 -16.08 8.57 -12.35
N TRP A 160 -16.69 7.47 -12.80
CA TRP A 160 -17.57 6.67 -11.94
C TRP A 160 -16.76 5.96 -10.85
N LEU A 161 -15.64 5.33 -11.20
CA LEU A 161 -14.78 4.61 -10.26
C LEU A 161 -14.19 5.57 -9.22
N PHE A 162 -13.70 6.72 -9.66
CA PHE A 162 -13.17 7.78 -8.79
C PHE A 162 -14.21 8.28 -7.80
N THR A 163 -15.42 8.59 -8.30
CA THR A 163 -16.52 9.07 -7.45
C THR A 163 -16.99 8.00 -6.47
N ALA A 164 -17.09 6.74 -6.90
CA ALA A 164 -17.48 5.63 -6.03
C ALA A 164 -16.48 5.42 -4.89
N PHE A 165 -15.18 5.48 -5.19
CA PHE A 165 -14.11 5.33 -4.21
C PHE A 165 -14.08 6.45 -3.16
N HIS A 166 -14.41 7.68 -3.54
CA HIS A 166 -14.42 8.85 -2.62
C HIS A 166 -15.70 9.01 -1.80
N ARG A 167 -16.72 8.16 -2.04
CA ARG A 167 -17.98 8.17 -1.27
C ARG A 167 -18.00 7.15 -0.12
N ILE A 168 -16.99 6.32 -0.01
CA ILE A 168 -16.81 5.34 1.05
C ILE A 168 -15.97 5.98 2.17
#